data_4437c942d8e552a397481519131e73ef
#
_entry.id   4437c942d8e552a397481519131e73ef
#
_cell.length_a   1.000
_cell.length_b   1.000
_cell.length_c   1.000
_cell.angle_alpha   90.00
_cell.angle_beta   90.00
_cell.angle_gamma   90.00
#
_symmetry.space_group_name_H-M   'P 1'
#
loop_
_entity.id
_entity.type
_entity.pdbx_description
1 polymer ?
#
loop_
_entity_poly.entity_id
_entity_poly.type
_entity_poly.pdbx_seq_one_letter_code
_entity_poly.pdbx_strand_id
1 'polypeptide(L)'
;MKKLISALAAAVLFATLLAGCGSGASSSASASSEAASSTASEAASTDASSTAEATASGDLGAIVTAIEAVNEVPNARAIDDFSMENEMNLTPDNIVAFQGDVTNDQADCALVFAAQVKDGTADAVKAELEAYKESMSSTLYADFADKVAKAQDARIVVKGNVVVMVIAGVNGPDYSAIDTAIDGALA
;
A
#
# COMPACT_ATOMS: atom_id res chain seq x y z
N MET A 1 0.91 -16.40 -47.57
CA MET A 1 1.56 -15.16 -47.94
C MET A 1 2.15 -14.60 -46.62
N LYS A 2 3.30 -14.93 -46.31
CA LYS A 2 4.67 -14.34 -46.33
C LYS A 2 4.65 -12.81 -46.16
N LYS A 3 5.25 -12.30 -45.08
CA LYS A 3 6.29 -11.27 -44.98
C LYS A 3 6.33 -10.76 -43.54
N LEU A 4 7.37 -11.03 -42.78
CA LEU A 4 8.71 -10.41 -42.63
C LEU A 4 8.70 -9.22 -41.66
N ILE A 5 9.29 -9.42 -40.49
CA ILE A 5 10.59 -8.93 -39.94
C ILE A 5 10.68 -7.40 -39.83
N SER A 6 10.86 -6.92 -38.61
CA SER A 6 11.90 -5.94 -38.33
C SER A 6 12.31 -5.98 -36.85
N ALA A 7 13.53 -6.41 -36.66
CA ALA A 7 14.33 -6.25 -35.45
C ALA A 7 14.87 -4.81 -35.42
N LEU A 8 14.83 -4.17 -34.24
CA LEU A 8 15.69 -3.03 -33.98
C LEU A 8 16.32 -3.19 -32.60
N ALA A 9 17.58 -3.57 -32.62
CA ALA A 9 18.48 -3.52 -31.49
C ALA A 9 18.98 -2.08 -31.31
N ALA A 10 18.92 -1.55 -30.10
CA ALA A 10 19.68 -0.38 -29.71
C ALA A 10 20.31 -0.63 -28.36
N ALA A 11 21.58 -1.05 -28.40
CA ALA A 11 22.48 -1.08 -27.27
C ALA A 11 22.98 0.35 -26.99
N VAL A 12 22.81 0.83 -25.76
CA VAL A 12 23.52 2.00 -25.27
C VAL A 12 24.27 1.61 -24.00
N LEU A 13 25.57 1.45 -24.19
CA LEU A 13 26.59 1.37 -23.15
C LEU A 13 26.79 2.77 -22.56
N PHE A 14 26.62 2.92 -21.25
CA PHE A 14 27.22 4.01 -20.50
C PHE A 14 28.09 3.45 -19.39
N ALA A 15 29.39 3.51 -19.65
CA ALA A 15 30.45 3.38 -18.68
C ALA A 15 30.97 4.79 -18.37
N THR A 16 31.03 5.18 -17.11
CA THR A 16 31.98 6.17 -16.57
C THR A 16 31.96 6.02 -15.05
N LEU A 17 32.99 5.47 -14.49
CA LEU A 17 34.23 6.06 -13.96
C LEU A 17 34.09 6.59 -12.54
N LEU A 18 34.81 5.84 -11.70
CA LEU A 18 35.24 6.15 -10.34
C LEU A 18 36.07 7.42 -10.28
N ALA A 19 36.07 8.10 -9.16
CA ALA A 19 37.23 8.35 -8.31
C ALA A 19 36.92 9.41 -7.26
N GLY A 20 37.34 9.21 -6.03
CA GLY A 20 37.30 10.25 -5.00
C GLY A 20 37.50 9.70 -3.59
N CYS A 21 38.67 9.09 -3.31
CA CYS A 21 39.20 8.94 -1.95
C CYS A 21 39.50 10.31 -1.34
N GLY A 22 39.11 10.50 -0.08
CA GLY A 22 39.52 11.64 0.74
C GLY A 22 39.47 11.24 2.21
N SER A 23 40.60 10.71 2.68
CA SER A 23 40.89 10.49 4.10
C SER A 23 41.14 11.81 4.82
N GLY A 24 40.64 11.94 6.05
CA GLY A 24 40.99 13.02 6.95
C GLY A 24 40.62 12.64 8.37
N ALA A 25 41.60 12.16 9.09
CA ALA A 25 41.57 11.81 10.50
C ALA A 25 41.86 12.99 11.40
N SER A 26 41.56 12.81 12.67
CA SER A 26 42.07 13.47 13.92
C SER A 26 41.08 14.44 14.59
N SER A 27 40.70 14.12 15.69
CA SER A 27 41.14 13.93 17.07
C SER A 27 40.52 14.94 18.03
N SER A 28 39.99 14.34 19.10
CA SER A 28 40.15 14.70 20.52
C SER A 28 39.42 15.90 21.11
N ALA A 29 38.67 15.61 22.06
CA ALA A 29 38.76 15.84 23.51
C ALA A 29 37.49 16.45 24.11
N SER A 30 36.89 15.65 24.97
CA SER A 30 36.63 15.85 26.42
C SER A 30 36.07 17.16 26.91
N ALA A 31 34.98 17.03 27.61
CA ALA A 31 34.66 17.31 28.99
C ALA A 31 33.23 17.82 29.09
N SER A 32 32.39 17.03 29.75
CA SER A 32 32.00 17.10 31.17
C SER A 32 31.07 18.25 31.54
N SER A 33 29.99 17.84 32.10
CA SER A 33 29.23 18.36 33.21
C SER A 33 27.79 18.76 32.94
N GLU A 34 26.97 18.03 33.60
CA GLU A 34 25.93 18.21 34.62
C GLU A 34 24.62 18.83 34.18
N ALA A 35 23.65 17.96 34.29
CA ALA A 35 22.49 17.99 35.19
C ALA A 35 21.61 19.25 35.19
N ALA A 36 20.37 19.08 34.81
CA ALA A 36 19.19 19.29 35.63
C ALA A 36 17.89 19.14 34.83
N SER A 37 17.12 18.19 35.26
CA SER A 37 15.75 18.29 35.77
C SER A 37 14.65 18.78 34.85
N SER A 38 13.77 17.79 34.61
CA SER A 38 12.29 17.87 34.64
C SER A 38 11.61 18.99 33.83
N THR A 39 10.79 18.57 32.90
CA THR A 39 9.32 18.59 33.07
C THR A 39 8.66 17.84 31.94
N ALA A 40 7.74 16.98 32.34
CA ALA A 40 6.76 16.36 31.46
C ALA A 40 5.97 17.47 30.75
N SER A 41 5.83 17.36 29.46
CA SER A 41 4.77 18.02 28.75
C SER A 41 4.16 16.99 27.80
N GLU A 42 3.01 16.49 28.23
CA GLU A 42 2.02 15.90 27.38
C GLU A 42 1.77 16.87 26.22
N ALA A 43 2.13 16.47 25.04
CA ALA A 43 1.62 17.11 23.85
C ALA A 43 0.71 16.11 23.15
N ALA A 44 -0.57 16.38 23.32
CA ALA A 44 -1.67 15.75 22.62
C ALA A 44 -1.36 15.60 21.14
N SER A 45 -1.55 14.38 20.64
CA SER A 45 -1.79 14.11 19.23
C SER A 45 -3.00 14.93 18.81
N THR A 46 -2.75 15.99 18.10
CA THR A 46 -3.80 16.67 17.36
C THR A 46 -4.07 15.88 16.10
N ASP A 47 -5.15 15.12 16.19
CA ASP A 47 -5.98 14.65 15.10
C ASP A 47 -6.15 15.79 14.08
N ALA A 48 -5.44 15.72 12.99
CA ALA A 48 -5.71 16.55 11.82
C ALA A 48 -6.78 15.85 10.99
N SER A 49 -8.01 15.85 11.53
CA SER A 49 -9.21 15.53 10.76
C SER A 49 -9.35 16.58 9.66
N SER A 50 -8.91 16.26 8.48
CA SER A 50 -9.26 17.01 7.26
C SER A 50 -10.70 16.69 6.92
N THR A 51 -11.60 17.54 7.40
CA THR A 51 -13.01 17.51 7.03
C THR A 51 -13.17 18.15 5.65
N ALA A 52 -13.10 17.35 4.60
CA ALA A 52 -13.63 17.73 3.30
C ALA A 52 -15.04 17.19 3.20
N GLU A 53 -16.00 18.07 2.90
CA GLU A 53 -17.43 17.76 2.80
C GLU A 53 -17.68 16.61 1.82
N ALA A 54 -18.21 15.52 2.36
CA ALA A 54 -18.54 14.31 1.64
C ALA A 54 -19.95 14.39 1.07
N THR A 55 -20.07 14.43 -0.23
CA THR A 55 -21.27 13.96 -0.92
C THR A 55 -21.22 12.42 -0.97
N ALA A 56 -22.06 11.78 -0.16
CA ALA A 56 -22.32 10.33 -0.12
C ALA A 56 -21.05 9.44 -0.20
N SER A 57 -20.10 9.75 0.61
CA SER A 57 -18.95 8.90 0.88
C SER A 57 -19.39 7.88 1.92
N GLY A 58 -19.40 6.62 1.56
CA GLY A 58 -19.47 5.56 2.56
C GLY A 58 -18.37 5.79 3.58
N ASP A 59 -18.65 5.57 4.86
CA ASP A 59 -17.62 5.65 5.90
C ASP A 59 -16.54 4.59 5.61
N LEU A 60 -15.40 5.01 5.07
CA LEU A 60 -14.32 4.11 4.69
C LEU A 60 -13.86 3.27 5.89
N GLY A 61 -13.90 3.85 7.10
CA GLY A 61 -13.59 3.13 8.32
C GLY A 61 -14.59 2.02 8.62
N ALA A 62 -15.88 2.26 8.41
CA ALA A 62 -16.90 1.23 8.56
C ALA A 62 -16.73 0.12 7.52
N ILE A 63 -16.38 0.47 6.27
CA ILE A 63 -16.12 -0.51 5.21
C ILE A 63 -14.92 -1.39 5.59
N VAL A 64 -13.78 -0.79 5.97
CA VAL A 64 -12.59 -1.53 6.39
C VAL A 64 -12.90 -2.43 7.57
N THR A 65 -13.52 -1.90 8.64
CA THR A 65 -13.87 -2.66 9.83
C THR A 65 -14.77 -3.84 9.53
N ALA A 66 -15.78 -3.66 8.65
CA ALA A 66 -16.69 -4.73 8.27
C ALA A 66 -16.00 -5.86 7.52
N ILE A 67 -15.02 -5.52 6.66
CA ILE A 67 -14.24 -6.50 5.91
C ILE A 67 -13.25 -7.21 6.82
N GLU A 68 -12.57 -6.48 7.72
CA GLU A 68 -11.60 -7.04 8.66
C GLU A 68 -12.25 -7.97 9.70
N ALA A 69 -13.53 -7.77 10.02
CA ALA A 69 -14.27 -8.71 10.86
C ALA A 69 -14.32 -10.13 10.26
N VAL A 70 -14.13 -10.26 8.94
CA VAL A 70 -14.07 -11.52 8.19
C VAL A 70 -12.65 -11.86 7.78
N ASN A 71 -11.88 -10.91 7.30
CA ASN A 71 -10.50 -11.05 6.84
C ASN A 71 -9.55 -10.34 7.81
N GLU A 72 -9.24 -10.97 8.95
CA GLU A 72 -8.30 -10.43 9.92
C GLU A 72 -6.94 -10.15 9.26
N VAL A 73 -6.36 -8.98 9.53
CA VAL A 73 -5.03 -8.59 9.08
C VAL A 73 -4.04 -8.82 10.23
N PRO A 74 -3.23 -9.89 10.19
CA PRO A 74 -2.28 -10.20 11.27
C PRO A 74 -1.18 -9.13 11.36
N ASN A 75 -0.81 -8.72 12.58
CA ASN A 75 0.19 -7.67 12.78
C ASN A 75 -0.08 -6.42 11.93
N ALA A 76 -1.33 -5.98 11.92
CA ALA A 76 -1.81 -4.89 11.08
C ALA A 76 -0.95 -3.63 11.22
N ARG A 77 -0.67 -3.01 10.10
CA ARG A 77 -0.08 -1.70 9.96
C ARG A 77 -1.02 -0.86 9.10
N ALA A 78 -1.40 0.29 9.60
CA ALA A 78 -2.21 1.21 8.81
C ALA A 78 -1.49 1.59 7.52
N ILE A 79 -2.24 1.64 6.43
CA ILE A 79 -1.77 2.16 5.16
C ILE A 79 -1.74 3.68 5.28
N ASP A 80 -0.57 4.27 5.17
CA ASP A 80 -0.32 5.70 5.17
C ASP A 80 -0.06 6.23 3.74
N ASP A 81 0.14 7.54 3.63
CA ASP A 81 0.42 8.18 2.34
C ASP A 81 1.64 7.57 1.64
N PHE A 82 2.69 7.24 2.42
CA PHE A 82 3.89 6.61 1.86
C PHE A 82 3.58 5.22 1.29
N SER A 83 2.84 4.40 2.03
CA SER A 83 2.47 3.06 1.59
C SER A 83 1.57 3.11 0.37
N MET A 84 0.59 4.01 0.37
CA MET A 84 -0.33 4.19 -0.75
C MET A 84 0.41 4.61 -2.03
N GLU A 85 1.31 5.59 -1.94
CA GLU A 85 2.03 6.13 -3.09
C GLU A 85 3.21 5.25 -3.54
N ASN A 86 4.03 4.75 -2.59
CA ASN A 86 5.31 4.12 -2.92
C ASN A 86 5.29 2.59 -2.88
N GLU A 87 4.46 1.98 -2.02
CA GLU A 87 4.34 0.52 -1.97
C GLU A 87 3.26 0.03 -2.94
N MET A 88 2.10 0.70 -2.97
CA MET A 88 0.99 0.33 -3.84
C MET A 88 1.04 1.03 -5.22
N ASN A 89 1.91 2.04 -5.39
CA ASN A 89 2.06 2.85 -6.60
C ASN A 89 0.75 3.50 -7.07
N LEU A 90 -0.08 3.94 -6.14
CA LEU A 90 -1.30 4.67 -6.47
C LEU A 90 -1.00 6.15 -6.70
N THR A 91 -1.75 6.77 -7.59
CA THR A 91 -1.64 8.20 -7.90
C THR A 91 -2.43 9.02 -6.88
N PRO A 92 -1.78 9.79 -5.97
CA PRO A 92 -2.46 10.53 -4.91
C PRO A 92 -3.49 11.52 -5.46
N ASP A 93 -3.22 12.11 -6.63
CA ASP A 93 -4.12 13.07 -7.27
C ASP A 93 -5.48 12.48 -7.67
N ASN A 94 -5.62 11.18 -7.76
CA ASN A 94 -6.87 10.49 -8.05
C ASN A 94 -7.68 10.17 -6.78
N ILE A 95 -7.08 10.27 -5.61
CA ILE A 95 -7.65 9.83 -4.33
C ILE A 95 -8.09 11.05 -3.52
N VAL A 96 -9.29 10.98 -2.94
CA VAL A 96 -9.85 12.01 -2.05
C VAL A 96 -9.55 11.66 -0.60
N ALA A 97 -9.77 10.40 -0.24
CA ALA A 97 -9.51 9.84 1.08
C ALA A 97 -9.31 8.34 0.96
N PHE A 98 -8.59 7.74 1.87
CA PHE A 98 -8.42 6.30 1.95
C PHE A 98 -8.28 5.84 3.38
N GLN A 99 -8.52 4.57 3.61
CA GLN A 99 -8.25 3.87 4.85
C GLN A 99 -7.97 2.40 4.56
N GLY A 100 -7.18 1.76 5.41
CA GLY A 100 -6.91 0.34 5.30
C GLY A 100 -5.73 -0.10 6.13
N ASP A 101 -5.57 -1.38 6.20
CA ASP A 101 -4.50 -2.05 6.92
C ASP A 101 -3.83 -3.09 6.03
N VAL A 102 -2.55 -3.24 6.21
CA VAL A 102 -1.73 -4.27 5.57
C VAL A 102 -0.95 -5.02 6.64
N THR A 103 -0.77 -6.31 6.44
CA THR A 103 0.05 -7.11 7.34
C THR A 103 1.51 -6.66 7.32
N ASN A 104 2.11 -6.62 8.51
CA ASN A 104 3.55 -6.42 8.65
C ASN A 104 4.30 -7.76 8.78
N ASP A 105 3.61 -8.89 8.57
CA ASP A 105 4.20 -10.21 8.57
C ASP A 105 4.69 -10.58 7.17
N GLN A 106 6.00 -10.82 7.03
CA GLN A 106 6.60 -11.21 5.76
C GLN A 106 6.09 -12.57 5.23
N ALA A 107 5.57 -13.43 6.10
CA ALA A 107 5.00 -14.71 5.70
C ALA A 107 3.53 -14.62 5.27
N ASP A 108 2.89 -13.46 5.43
CA ASP A 108 1.50 -13.23 5.09
C ASP A 108 1.35 -12.14 4.00
N CYS A 109 0.14 -11.93 3.50
CA CYS A 109 -0.18 -10.92 2.48
C CYS A 109 -1.53 -10.25 2.71
N ALA A 110 -2.13 -10.43 3.89
CA ALA A 110 -3.42 -9.84 4.20
C ALA A 110 -3.40 -8.31 4.01
N LEU A 111 -4.40 -7.82 3.32
CA LEU A 111 -4.60 -6.39 3.06
C LEU A 111 -6.08 -6.11 2.95
N VAL A 112 -6.51 -5.03 3.57
CA VAL A 112 -7.83 -4.40 3.34
C VAL A 112 -7.58 -2.93 3.05
N PHE A 113 -8.01 -2.45 1.91
CA PHE A 113 -7.88 -1.07 1.47
C PHE A 113 -9.19 -0.57 0.90
N ALA A 114 -9.62 0.59 1.32
CA ALA A 114 -10.78 1.30 0.79
C ALA A 114 -10.40 2.75 0.48
N ALA A 115 -10.75 3.23 -0.70
CA ALA A 115 -10.48 4.60 -1.11
C ALA A 115 -11.73 5.25 -1.70
N GLN A 116 -11.94 6.51 -1.36
CA GLN A 116 -12.79 7.40 -2.11
C GLN A 116 -11.94 8.08 -3.17
N VAL A 117 -12.36 7.99 -4.42
CA VAL A 117 -11.64 8.53 -5.55
C VAL A 117 -12.37 9.73 -6.15
N LYS A 118 -11.63 10.57 -6.88
CA LYS A 118 -12.22 11.70 -7.60
C LYS A 118 -13.16 11.21 -8.70
N ASP A 119 -14.14 12.03 -9.05
CA ASP A 119 -15.08 11.72 -10.13
C ASP A 119 -14.36 11.36 -11.43
N GLY A 120 -14.71 10.21 -11.98
CA GLY A 120 -14.15 9.71 -13.23
C GLY A 120 -12.76 9.07 -13.15
N THR A 121 -12.16 8.94 -11.94
CA THR A 121 -10.85 8.31 -11.76
C THR A 121 -10.89 6.87 -11.24
N ALA A 122 -12.08 6.34 -10.97
CA ALA A 122 -12.24 5.00 -10.39
C ALA A 122 -11.61 3.89 -11.23
N ASP A 123 -11.73 3.94 -12.55
CA ASP A 123 -11.12 2.96 -13.45
C ASP A 123 -9.59 3.08 -13.47
N ALA A 124 -9.05 4.29 -13.34
CA ALA A 124 -7.61 4.50 -13.25
C ALA A 124 -7.04 3.91 -11.95
N VAL A 125 -7.66 4.21 -10.81
CA VAL A 125 -7.25 3.65 -9.51
C VAL A 125 -7.41 2.14 -9.49
N LYS A 126 -8.48 1.60 -10.07
CA LYS A 126 -8.64 0.16 -10.23
C LYS A 126 -7.49 -0.47 -11.03
N ALA A 127 -7.08 0.16 -12.14
CA ALA A 127 -5.98 -0.35 -12.96
C ALA A 127 -4.63 -0.32 -12.20
N GLU A 128 -4.40 0.70 -11.38
CA GLU A 128 -3.22 0.79 -10.51
C GLU A 128 -3.24 -0.34 -9.46
N LEU A 129 -4.39 -0.62 -8.84
CA LEU A 129 -4.55 -1.73 -7.90
C LEU A 129 -4.39 -3.11 -8.56
N GLU A 130 -4.84 -3.28 -9.81
CA GLU A 130 -4.57 -4.50 -10.58
C GLU A 130 -3.07 -4.68 -10.86
N ALA A 131 -2.35 -3.59 -11.15
CA ALA A 131 -0.90 -3.63 -11.31
C ALA A 131 -0.18 -3.98 -9.99
N TYR A 132 -0.66 -3.45 -8.86
CA TYR A 132 -0.17 -3.83 -7.53
C TYR A 132 -0.41 -5.32 -7.26
N LYS A 133 -1.61 -5.82 -7.49
CA LYS A 133 -1.96 -7.24 -7.41
C LYS A 133 -1.02 -8.11 -8.25
N GLU A 134 -0.75 -7.71 -9.49
CA GLU A 134 0.17 -8.44 -10.37
C GLU A 134 1.59 -8.46 -9.80
N SER A 135 2.06 -7.34 -9.23
CA SER A 135 3.37 -7.27 -8.60
C SER A 135 3.51 -8.25 -7.42
N MET A 136 2.47 -8.35 -6.58
CA MET A 136 2.42 -9.28 -5.45
C MET A 136 2.37 -10.76 -5.90
N SER A 137 1.91 -11.02 -7.11
CA SER A 137 1.80 -12.34 -7.71
C SER A 137 3.00 -12.69 -8.59
N SER A 138 4.04 -11.85 -8.61
CA SER A 138 5.20 -12.02 -9.49
C SER A 138 6.10 -13.18 -9.05
N THR A 139 6.96 -13.62 -9.97
CA THR A 139 7.95 -14.68 -9.72
C THR A 139 8.96 -14.37 -8.63
N LEU A 140 9.08 -13.11 -8.21
CA LEU A 140 9.92 -12.70 -7.07
C LEU A 140 9.43 -13.32 -5.75
N TYR A 141 8.17 -13.70 -5.68
CA TYR A 141 7.55 -14.32 -4.53
C TYR A 141 7.33 -15.83 -4.68
N ALA A 142 7.97 -16.47 -5.68
CA ALA A 142 7.78 -17.90 -5.97
C ALA A 142 8.04 -18.83 -4.78
N ASP A 143 8.92 -18.43 -3.84
CA ASP A 143 9.18 -19.18 -2.60
C ASP A 143 8.01 -19.11 -1.59
N PHE A 144 7.02 -18.26 -1.87
CA PHE A 144 5.84 -18.03 -1.05
C PHE A 144 4.56 -18.37 -1.83
N ALA A 145 4.45 -19.59 -2.30
CA ALA A 145 3.37 -20.04 -3.19
C ALA A 145 1.97 -19.72 -2.66
N ASP A 146 1.76 -19.86 -1.34
CA ASP A 146 0.47 -19.57 -0.70
C ASP A 146 0.12 -18.06 -0.75
N LYS A 147 1.12 -17.18 -0.54
CA LYS A 147 0.94 -15.73 -0.70
C LYS A 147 0.58 -15.37 -2.13
N VAL A 148 1.30 -15.94 -3.09
CA VAL A 148 1.06 -15.73 -4.53
C VAL A 148 -0.36 -16.14 -4.89
N ALA A 149 -0.81 -17.31 -4.44
CA ALA A 149 -2.16 -17.79 -4.70
C ALA A 149 -3.23 -16.86 -4.12
N LYS A 150 -3.04 -16.39 -2.87
CA LYS A 150 -3.96 -15.43 -2.25
C LYS A 150 -3.96 -14.09 -2.99
N ALA A 151 -2.79 -13.56 -3.36
CA ALA A 151 -2.70 -12.31 -4.10
C ALA A 151 -3.33 -12.41 -5.50
N GLN A 152 -3.19 -13.54 -6.20
CA GLN A 152 -3.84 -13.77 -7.50
C GLN A 152 -5.36 -13.73 -7.42
N ASP A 153 -5.93 -14.17 -6.31
CA ASP A 153 -7.36 -14.17 -6.08
C ASP A 153 -7.89 -12.87 -5.43
N ALA A 154 -7.03 -11.87 -5.19
CA ALA A 154 -7.42 -10.59 -4.59
C ALA A 154 -8.66 -9.98 -5.25
N ARG A 155 -9.53 -9.40 -4.44
CA ARG A 155 -10.73 -8.69 -4.89
C ARG A 155 -10.46 -7.21 -5.06
N ILE A 156 -10.88 -6.65 -6.19
CA ILE A 156 -10.89 -5.21 -6.44
C ILE A 156 -12.30 -4.86 -6.93
N VAL A 157 -13.03 -4.13 -6.10
CA VAL A 157 -14.44 -3.77 -6.33
C VAL A 157 -14.58 -2.27 -6.43
N VAL A 158 -15.34 -1.81 -7.41
CA VAL A 158 -15.68 -0.39 -7.60
C VAL A 158 -17.19 -0.21 -7.43
N LYS A 159 -17.59 0.71 -6.57
CA LYS A 159 -18.99 1.13 -6.41
C LYS A 159 -19.07 2.66 -6.34
N GLY A 160 -19.52 3.26 -7.42
CA GLY A 160 -19.49 4.72 -7.55
C GLY A 160 -18.06 5.25 -7.49
N ASN A 161 -17.79 6.13 -6.54
CA ASN A 161 -16.46 6.71 -6.30
C ASN A 161 -15.70 5.99 -5.16
N VAL A 162 -16.14 4.81 -4.76
CA VAL A 162 -15.44 4.00 -3.78
C VAL A 162 -14.78 2.82 -4.49
N VAL A 163 -13.50 2.62 -4.22
CA VAL A 163 -12.72 1.48 -4.69
C VAL A 163 -12.21 0.72 -3.46
N VAL A 164 -12.43 -0.59 -3.46
CA VAL A 164 -11.99 -1.48 -2.37
C VAL A 164 -11.08 -2.55 -2.94
N MET A 165 -9.96 -2.80 -2.27
CA MET A 165 -9.09 -3.95 -2.54
C MET A 165 -8.94 -4.80 -1.28
N VAL A 166 -9.06 -6.12 -1.44
CA VAL A 166 -8.85 -7.07 -0.35
C VAL A 166 -7.98 -8.23 -0.82
N ILE A 167 -6.92 -8.50 -0.07
CA ILE A 167 -6.12 -9.72 -0.18
C ILE A 167 -6.35 -10.53 1.09
N ALA A 168 -6.77 -11.77 0.95
CA ALA A 168 -6.93 -12.68 2.08
C ALA A 168 -5.57 -13.02 2.68
N GLY A 169 -5.51 -13.15 4.00
CA GLY A 169 -4.34 -13.73 4.67
C GLY A 169 -4.07 -15.17 4.21
N VAL A 170 -2.82 -15.62 4.33
CA VAL A 170 -2.43 -17.00 3.94
C VAL A 170 -3.31 -18.03 4.64
N ASN A 171 -3.57 -17.82 5.93
CA ASN A 171 -4.49 -18.66 6.74
C ASN A 171 -5.89 -18.02 6.87
N GLY A 172 -6.19 -17.03 6.06
CA GLY A 172 -7.45 -16.30 6.08
C GLY A 172 -8.61 -17.05 5.42
N PRO A 173 -9.78 -16.41 5.37
CA PRO A 173 -11.01 -17.01 4.88
C PRO A 173 -10.96 -17.29 3.37
N ASP A 174 -11.97 -18.01 2.91
CA ASP A 174 -12.23 -18.15 1.48
C ASP A 174 -12.78 -16.84 0.90
N TYR A 175 -12.45 -16.56 -0.35
CA TYR A 175 -12.88 -15.32 -1.02
C TYR A 175 -14.41 -15.17 -1.14
N SER A 176 -15.19 -16.24 -1.08
CA SER A 176 -16.65 -16.15 -1.04
C SER A 176 -17.18 -15.44 0.22
N ALA A 177 -16.50 -15.61 1.36
CA ALA A 177 -16.83 -14.91 2.58
C ALA A 177 -16.44 -13.42 2.49
N ILE A 178 -15.28 -13.14 1.89
CA ILE A 178 -14.82 -11.78 1.61
C ILE A 178 -15.76 -11.05 0.64
N ASP A 179 -16.17 -11.72 -0.44
CA ASP A 179 -17.13 -11.17 -1.41
C ASP A 179 -18.44 -10.75 -0.71
N THR A 180 -18.95 -11.60 0.19
CA THR A 180 -20.15 -11.28 0.99
C THR A 180 -19.92 -10.08 1.91
N ALA A 181 -18.74 -9.98 2.54
CA ALA A 181 -18.42 -8.85 3.42
C ALA A 181 -18.29 -7.54 2.63
N ILE A 182 -17.65 -7.56 1.45
CA ILE A 182 -17.54 -6.40 0.56
C ILE A 182 -18.92 -5.93 0.10
N ASP A 183 -19.76 -6.87 -0.37
CA ASP A 183 -21.11 -6.56 -0.83
C ASP A 183 -21.93 -5.93 0.29
N GLY A 184 -21.85 -6.47 1.52
CA GLY A 184 -22.51 -5.92 2.69
C GLY A 184 -21.99 -4.54 3.11
N ALA A 185 -20.68 -4.33 3.06
CA ALA A 185 -20.05 -3.06 3.43
C ALA A 185 -20.33 -1.94 2.42
N LEU A 186 -20.53 -2.30 1.16
CA LEU A 186 -20.84 -1.37 0.08
C LEU A 186 -22.35 -1.24 -0.22
N ALA A 187 -23.25 -1.85 0.53
CA ALA A 187 -24.71 -1.85 0.28
C ALA A 187 -25.43 -0.47 0.43
#